data_17f4c28942ade6a1a90a7ecc292a58b2
#
_entry.id   17f4c28942ade6a1a90a7ecc292a58b2
#
_cell.length_a   1.000
_cell.length_b   1.000
_cell.length_c   1.000
_cell.angle_alpha   90.00
_cell.angle_beta   90.00
_cell.angle_gamma   90.00
#
_symmetry.space_group_name_H-M   'P 1'
#
loop_
_entity.id
_entity.type
_entity.pdbx_description
1 polymer ?
#
loop_
_entity_poly.entity_id
_entity_poly.type
_entity_poly.pdbx_seq_one_letter_code
_entity_poly.pdbx_strand_id
1 'polypeptide(L)'
;MYVDFAIENKIFFDLNPLICGYEYCKSSHSFGPAKRSHYLIHYVVRGKGIFHTASETYYVKKGECFLIKPDEITTYVADKDEPWYYIWIGFDGNLAKKLDNIEVPVFKMPSNVFEEMLSVNEYLGTREEFLSSKLFSIFSYIFIKEKRDNHIEIVKNYINNNYMRKIYIEDIAKVVNLDRHYLSNIFKRGEGISMKEYLTKKRMNEAKKLLLANYSIKEICFMVGYDDIFVFSKAFKNLCGVSPKNWIKINN
;
A
#
# COMPACT_ATOMS: atom_id res chain seq x y z
N MET A 1 14.85 30.16 8.51
CA MET A 1 14.26 29.58 9.74
C MET A 1 14.14 28.08 9.51
N TYR A 2 14.82 27.30 10.32
CA TYR A 2 14.87 25.83 10.29
C TYR A 2 14.08 25.27 11.48
N VAL A 3 13.28 24.25 11.28
CA VAL A 3 12.50 23.58 12.33
C VAL A 3 12.51 22.06 12.09
N ASP A 4 12.98 21.32 13.08
CA ASP A 4 12.81 19.86 13.18
C ASP A 4 11.71 19.51 14.16
N PHE A 5 10.92 18.50 13.83
CA PHE A 5 9.96 17.92 14.76
C PHE A 5 10.56 16.70 15.45
N ALA A 6 10.49 16.68 16.77
CA ALA A 6 10.98 15.54 17.56
C ALA A 6 10.12 14.28 17.31
N ILE A 7 10.77 13.18 17.00
CA ILE A 7 10.19 11.85 16.73
C ILE A 7 10.85 10.85 17.68
N GLU A 8 10.04 9.93 18.27
CA GLU A 8 10.53 8.91 19.21
C GLU A 8 11.12 7.69 18.52
N ASN A 9 10.76 7.47 17.24
CA ASN A 9 11.08 6.30 16.43
C ASN A 9 10.51 4.98 16.97
N LYS A 10 9.23 4.74 16.71
CA LYS A 10 8.51 3.51 17.11
C LYS A 10 8.83 2.27 16.27
N ILE A 11 9.70 2.40 15.28
CA ILE A 11 10.18 1.32 14.40
C ILE A 11 9.03 0.61 13.68
N PHE A 12 8.36 1.33 12.78
CA PHE A 12 7.35 0.73 11.90
C PHE A 12 7.99 -0.07 10.77
N PHE A 13 7.43 -1.24 10.48
CA PHE A 13 8.01 -2.21 9.56
C PHE A 13 8.03 -1.75 8.09
N ASP A 14 6.92 -1.17 7.60
CA ASP A 14 6.78 -0.83 6.18
C ASP A 14 7.30 0.57 5.85
N LEU A 15 6.81 1.58 6.54
CA LEU A 15 7.21 2.98 6.40
C LEU A 15 7.37 3.59 7.79
N ASN A 16 8.61 3.84 8.16
CA ASN A 16 9.00 4.30 9.48
C ASN A 16 9.55 5.73 9.38
N PRO A 17 8.85 6.75 9.87
CA PRO A 17 9.35 8.12 9.88
C PRO A 17 10.50 8.27 10.88
N LEU A 18 11.56 8.96 10.49
CA LEU A 18 12.76 9.18 11.29
C LEU A 18 12.97 10.65 11.62
N ILE A 19 12.70 11.54 10.67
CA ILE A 19 12.84 12.98 10.82
C ILE A 19 11.77 13.68 9.97
N CYS A 20 11.31 14.84 10.43
CA CYS A 20 10.39 15.67 9.68
C CYS A 20 10.63 17.14 10.05
N GLY A 21 10.48 18.03 9.11
CA GLY A 21 10.65 19.45 9.40
C GLY A 21 10.44 20.34 8.18
N TYR A 22 10.81 21.61 8.36
CA TYR A 22 10.75 22.60 7.28
C TYR A 22 11.83 23.67 7.41
N GLU A 23 12.18 24.30 6.29
CA GLU A 23 13.11 25.43 6.31
C GLU A 23 12.74 26.51 5.30
N TYR A 24 12.75 27.73 5.79
CA TYR A 24 12.80 28.95 4.97
C TYR A 24 14.26 29.27 4.68
N CYS A 25 14.76 28.84 3.55
CA CYS A 25 16.15 29.03 3.19
C CYS A 25 16.50 30.48 2.90
N LYS A 26 17.74 30.86 3.23
CA LYS A 26 18.33 32.11 2.80
C LYS A 26 18.80 31.99 1.35
N SER A 27 19.08 33.15 0.72
CA SER A 27 19.73 33.24 -0.58
C SER A 27 20.97 32.33 -0.62
N SER A 28 21.07 31.48 -1.64
CA SER A 28 22.20 30.58 -1.86
C SER A 28 22.49 29.62 -0.69
N HIS A 29 21.53 29.39 0.20
CA HIS A 29 21.68 28.39 1.26
C HIS A 29 21.98 27.02 0.64
N SER A 30 23.03 26.38 1.11
CA SER A 30 23.48 25.09 0.59
C SER A 30 23.60 24.06 1.70
N PHE A 31 23.23 22.81 1.39
CA PHE A 31 23.48 21.67 2.25
C PHE A 31 24.13 20.57 1.44
N GLY A 32 25.24 20.06 1.95
CA GLY A 32 26.04 19.04 1.31
C GLY A 32 27.42 19.56 0.85
N PRO A 33 28.27 18.68 0.24
CA PRO A 33 27.96 17.26 -0.02
C PRO A 33 27.74 16.46 1.27
N ALA A 34 26.68 15.67 1.30
CA ALA A 34 26.32 14.87 2.47
C ALA A 34 25.73 13.51 2.06
N LYS A 35 25.97 12.51 2.91
CA LYS A 35 25.43 11.15 2.79
C LYS A 35 24.45 10.89 3.93
N ARG A 36 23.39 10.16 3.67
CA ARG A 36 22.40 9.76 4.68
C ARG A 36 22.17 8.27 4.67
N SER A 37 21.73 7.72 5.82
CA SER A 37 21.42 6.30 5.97
C SER A 37 19.95 5.94 5.69
N HIS A 38 19.14 6.93 5.33
CA HIS A 38 17.69 6.80 5.14
C HIS A 38 17.23 7.57 3.91
N TYR A 39 16.02 7.27 3.46
CA TYR A 39 15.36 8.04 2.39
C TYR A 39 14.93 9.40 2.91
N LEU A 40 15.04 10.43 2.08
CA LEU A 40 14.62 11.77 2.42
C LEU A 40 13.91 12.40 1.22
N ILE A 41 12.69 12.86 1.42
CA ILE A 41 11.94 13.60 0.41
C ILE A 41 11.76 15.02 0.88
N HIS A 42 12.15 15.96 0.04
CA HIS A 42 11.85 17.39 0.20
C HIS A 42 10.75 17.78 -0.78
N TYR A 43 9.79 18.56 -0.31
CA TYR A 43 8.76 19.21 -1.13
C TYR A 43 8.97 20.71 -1.14
N VAL A 44 9.09 21.29 -2.32
CA VAL A 44 9.28 22.75 -2.48
C VAL A 44 7.93 23.46 -2.48
N VAL A 45 7.62 24.14 -1.39
CA VAL A 45 6.37 24.91 -1.19
C VAL A 45 6.37 26.19 -2.01
N ARG A 46 7.53 26.87 -2.08
CA ARG A 46 7.76 28.08 -2.88
C ARG A 46 9.23 28.24 -3.22
N GLY A 47 9.52 29.10 -4.17
CA GLY A 47 10.89 29.36 -4.64
C GLY A 47 11.41 28.23 -5.52
N LYS A 48 12.71 28.20 -5.68
CA LYS A 48 13.42 27.22 -6.52
C LYS A 48 14.84 27.00 -6.02
N GLY A 49 15.51 26.00 -6.60
CA GLY A 49 16.91 25.69 -6.32
C GLY A 49 17.44 24.59 -7.20
N ILE A 50 18.62 24.10 -6.86
CA ILE A 50 19.35 23.10 -7.63
C ILE A 50 19.62 21.92 -6.69
N PHE A 51 19.36 20.72 -7.19
CA PHE A 51 19.68 19.45 -6.55
C PHE A 51 20.72 18.71 -7.39
N HIS A 52 21.85 18.39 -6.77
CA HIS A 52 22.97 17.68 -7.37
C HIS A 52 23.06 16.28 -6.79
N THR A 53 23.10 15.30 -7.66
CA THR A 53 23.53 13.92 -7.36
C THR A 53 24.96 13.72 -7.86
N ALA A 54 25.53 12.54 -7.67
CA ALA A 54 26.86 12.23 -8.21
C ALA A 54 26.93 12.26 -9.75
N SER A 55 25.80 12.00 -10.43
CA SER A 55 25.72 11.88 -11.89
C SER A 55 25.06 13.06 -12.59
N GLU A 56 24.10 13.73 -11.94
CA GLU A 56 23.24 14.70 -12.61
C GLU A 56 22.89 15.90 -11.73
N THR A 57 22.43 16.96 -12.40
CA THR A 57 21.97 18.19 -11.80
C THR A 57 20.52 18.45 -12.19
N TYR A 58 19.67 18.69 -11.18
CA TYR A 58 18.25 18.93 -11.35
C TYR A 58 17.87 20.34 -10.87
N TYR A 59 17.07 21.04 -11.68
CA TYR A 59 16.43 22.30 -11.27
C TYR A 59 15.07 21.98 -10.67
N VAL A 60 14.87 22.37 -9.40
CA VAL A 60 13.66 22.05 -8.64
C VAL A 60 12.96 23.33 -8.24
N LYS A 61 11.64 23.35 -8.38
CA LYS A 61 10.81 24.53 -8.13
C LYS A 61 9.53 24.18 -7.38
N LYS A 62 8.78 25.21 -7.02
CA LYS A 62 7.47 25.08 -6.36
C LYS A 62 6.62 23.95 -6.96
N GLY A 63 6.07 23.09 -6.09
CA GLY A 63 5.21 21.96 -6.44
C GLY A 63 5.96 20.68 -6.82
N GLU A 64 7.29 20.70 -6.72
CA GLU A 64 8.14 19.55 -7.01
C GLU A 64 8.80 19.02 -5.74
N CYS A 65 9.05 17.73 -5.74
CA CYS A 65 9.84 17.03 -4.74
C CYS A 65 11.20 16.65 -5.32
N PHE A 66 12.19 16.53 -4.44
CA PHE A 66 13.40 15.78 -4.73
C PHE A 66 13.63 14.71 -3.67
N LEU A 67 14.00 13.52 -4.17
CA LEU A 67 14.27 12.31 -3.40
C LEU A 67 15.77 12.14 -3.23
N ILE A 68 16.20 11.91 -2.01
CA ILE A 68 17.56 11.45 -1.67
C ILE A 68 17.43 10.01 -1.17
N LYS A 69 18.19 9.11 -1.81
CA LYS A 69 18.23 7.70 -1.41
C LYS A 69 19.33 7.46 -0.37
N PRO A 70 19.23 6.40 0.43
CA PRO A 70 20.31 6.02 1.34
C PRO A 70 21.64 5.88 0.59
N ASP A 71 22.71 6.26 1.27
CA ASP A 71 24.07 6.16 0.82
C ASP A 71 24.46 7.02 -0.40
N GLU A 72 23.54 7.78 -0.99
CA GLU A 72 23.85 8.74 -2.04
C GLU A 72 24.52 10.02 -1.47
N ILE A 73 25.58 10.47 -2.15
CA ILE A 73 26.20 11.77 -1.86
C ILE A 73 25.48 12.82 -2.69
N THR A 74 24.84 13.76 -2.02
CA THR A 74 24.04 14.80 -2.65
C THR A 74 24.36 16.18 -2.09
N THR A 75 24.12 17.20 -2.91
CA THR A 75 24.16 18.60 -2.52
C THR A 75 22.93 19.30 -3.07
N TYR A 76 22.33 20.19 -2.31
CA TYR A 76 21.27 21.04 -2.83
C TYR A 76 21.46 22.50 -2.39
N VAL A 77 21.10 23.42 -3.30
CA VAL A 77 21.38 24.84 -3.16
C VAL A 77 20.13 25.64 -3.49
N ALA A 78 19.71 26.51 -2.57
CA ALA A 78 18.63 27.44 -2.80
C ALA A 78 19.03 28.49 -3.86
N ASP A 79 18.08 28.91 -4.69
CA ASP A 79 18.28 29.98 -5.66
C ASP A 79 18.69 31.29 -4.96
N LYS A 80 19.49 32.10 -5.65
CA LYS A 80 19.99 33.35 -5.11
C LYS A 80 18.86 34.38 -4.93
N ASP A 81 17.96 34.48 -5.89
CA ASP A 81 16.95 35.53 -5.97
C ASP A 81 15.60 35.04 -5.44
N GLU A 82 15.28 33.78 -5.64
CA GLU A 82 14.04 33.13 -5.21
C GLU A 82 14.32 31.86 -4.37
N PRO A 83 14.99 32.01 -3.19
CA PRO A 83 15.33 30.85 -2.37
C PRO A 83 14.09 30.09 -1.95
N TRP A 84 14.21 28.77 -1.94
CA TRP A 84 13.09 27.92 -1.62
C TRP A 84 12.71 27.91 -0.14
N TYR A 85 11.42 27.64 0.10
CA TYR A 85 10.87 27.12 1.33
C TYR A 85 10.45 25.67 1.06
N TYR A 86 10.96 24.72 1.83
CA TYR A 86 10.63 23.31 1.66
C TYR A 86 10.23 22.66 2.99
N ILE A 87 9.50 21.58 2.86
CA ILE A 87 9.13 20.64 3.94
C ILE A 87 9.80 19.32 3.60
N TRP A 88 10.35 18.63 4.60
CA TRP A 88 10.97 17.31 4.38
C TRP A 88 10.45 16.27 5.33
N ILE A 89 10.57 15.00 4.90
CA ILE A 89 10.39 13.82 5.71
C ILE A 89 11.47 12.80 5.37
N GLY A 90 12.21 12.36 6.41
CA GLY A 90 13.16 11.26 6.34
C GLY A 90 12.55 10.01 6.93
N PHE A 91 12.79 8.87 6.29
CA PHE A 91 12.17 7.60 6.64
C PHE A 91 12.98 6.40 6.14
N ASP A 92 12.68 5.23 6.71
CA ASP A 92 13.13 3.93 6.24
C ASP A 92 11.96 2.92 6.18
N GLY A 93 12.25 1.64 6.08
CA GLY A 93 11.29 0.56 6.09
C GLY A 93 11.29 -0.28 4.80
N ASN A 94 10.58 -1.42 4.84
CA ASN A 94 10.61 -2.36 3.72
C ASN A 94 9.95 -1.83 2.46
N LEU A 95 8.85 -1.09 2.61
CA LEU A 95 8.17 -0.49 1.47
C LEU A 95 8.99 0.65 0.85
N ALA A 96 9.81 1.35 1.66
CA ALA A 96 10.66 2.44 1.21
C ALA A 96 11.63 2.01 0.10
N LYS A 97 12.10 0.76 0.11
CA LYS A 97 13.00 0.18 -0.91
C LYS A 97 12.44 0.21 -2.34
N LYS A 98 11.13 0.37 -2.52
CA LYS A 98 10.56 0.59 -3.85
C LYS A 98 11.07 1.85 -4.53
N LEU A 99 11.50 2.84 -3.75
CA LEU A 99 12.07 4.09 -4.26
C LEU A 99 13.43 3.89 -4.95
N ASP A 100 14.13 2.78 -4.70
CA ASP A 100 15.39 2.47 -5.37
C ASP A 100 15.23 2.37 -6.90
N ASN A 101 14.03 1.96 -7.35
CA ASN A 101 13.70 1.84 -8.78
C ASN A 101 13.33 3.18 -9.44
N ILE A 102 13.29 4.29 -8.71
CA ILE A 102 13.01 5.61 -9.28
C ILE A 102 14.28 6.12 -9.95
N GLU A 103 14.25 6.25 -11.28
CA GLU A 103 15.38 6.73 -12.08
C GLU A 103 15.54 8.25 -11.97
N VAL A 104 14.44 9.00 -12.06
CA VAL A 104 14.45 10.48 -11.97
C VAL A 104 14.00 10.90 -10.57
N PRO A 105 14.91 11.42 -9.74
CA PRO A 105 14.61 11.71 -8.33
C PRO A 105 13.78 12.99 -8.13
N VAL A 106 13.42 13.69 -9.19
CA VAL A 106 12.59 14.92 -9.14
C VAL A 106 11.23 14.65 -9.77
N PHE A 107 10.16 14.92 -9.02
CA PHE A 107 8.78 14.66 -9.46
C PHE A 107 7.79 15.65 -8.84
N LYS A 108 6.64 15.82 -9.49
CA LYS A 108 5.54 16.68 -8.99
C LYS A 108 4.72 15.94 -7.94
N MET A 109 4.26 16.69 -6.94
CA MET A 109 3.39 16.19 -5.88
C MET A 109 2.38 17.28 -5.47
N PRO A 110 1.15 16.94 -5.07
CA PRO A 110 0.23 17.88 -4.44
C PRO A 110 0.78 18.38 -3.10
N SER A 111 0.54 19.65 -2.78
CA SER A 111 1.07 20.28 -1.57
C SER A 111 0.45 19.77 -0.28
N ASN A 112 -0.83 19.41 -0.32
CA ASN A 112 -1.64 19.14 0.87
C ASN A 112 -1.01 18.08 1.80
N VAL A 113 -0.41 17.01 1.26
CA VAL A 113 0.18 15.95 2.07
C VAL A 113 1.34 16.47 2.92
N PHE A 114 2.19 17.34 2.33
CA PHE A 114 3.34 17.91 3.03
C PHE A 114 2.93 19.08 3.95
N GLU A 115 1.99 19.92 3.52
CA GLU A 115 1.49 21.02 4.33
C GLU A 115 0.78 20.52 5.59
N GLU A 116 0.02 19.42 5.50
CA GLU A 116 -0.59 18.78 6.66
C GLU A 116 0.45 18.24 7.67
N MET A 117 1.66 17.88 7.24
CA MET A 117 2.71 17.45 8.17
C MET A 117 3.15 18.55 9.15
N LEU A 118 2.92 19.82 8.82
CA LEU A 118 3.22 20.94 9.70
C LEU A 118 2.37 20.94 10.98
N SER A 119 1.24 20.24 10.99
CA SER A 119 0.38 20.07 12.17
C SER A 119 0.82 18.92 13.09
N VAL A 120 1.98 18.28 12.84
CA VAL A 120 2.47 17.12 13.61
C VAL A 120 2.53 17.36 15.12
N ASN A 121 2.70 18.61 15.56
CA ASN A 121 2.69 18.98 16.97
C ASN A 121 1.32 18.86 17.65
N GLU A 122 0.23 18.77 16.88
CA GLU A 122 -1.12 18.53 17.40
C GLU A 122 -1.30 17.03 17.78
N TYR A 123 -0.42 16.16 17.30
CA TYR A 123 -0.46 14.71 17.49
C TYR A 123 0.55 14.22 18.54
N LEU A 124 0.59 14.88 19.71
CA LEU A 124 1.46 14.48 20.81
C LEU A 124 1.20 13.03 21.22
N GLY A 125 2.25 12.19 21.19
CA GLY A 125 2.16 10.75 21.51
C GLY A 125 1.76 9.85 20.32
N THR A 126 1.32 10.41 19.19
CA THR A 126 0.98 9.66 17.96
C THR A 126 1.59 10.30 16.70
N ARG A 127 2.71 11.00 16.87
CA ARG A 127 3.39 11.71 15.77
C ARG A 127 3.84 10.76 14.66
N GLU A 128 4.37 9.61 15.04
CA GLU A 128 4.89 8.61 14.11
C GLU A 128 3.75 7.96 13.31
N GLU A 129 2.63 7.65 13.94
CA GLU A 129 1.43 7.14 13.27
C GLU A 129 0.90 8.17 12.27
N PHE A 130 0.84 9.44 12.68
CA PHE A 130 0.44 10.53 11.80
C PHE A 130 1.39 10.67 10.61
N LEU A 131 2.70 10.74 10.83
CA LEU A 131 3.71 10.85 9.78
C LEU A 131 3.74 9.60 8.89
N SER A 132 3.57 8.39 9.44
CA SER A 132 3.43 7.16 8.65
C SER A 132 2.22 7.24 7.73
N SER A 133 1.09 7.78 8.18
CA SER A 133 -0.08 7.99 7.32
C SER A 133 0.23 8.90 6.13
N LYS A 134 1.05 9.95 6.34
CA LYS A 134 1.50 10.85 5.27
C LYS A 134 2.48 10.16 4.31
N LEU A 135 3.38 9.33 4.82
CA LEU A 135 4.24 8.51 3.98
C LEU A 135 3.44 7.56 3.09
N PHE A 136 2.42 6.86 3.62
CA PHE A 136 1.53 6.04 2.80
C PHE A 136 0.79 6.86 1.74
N SER A 137 0.38 8.09 2.05
CA SER A 137 -0.22 9.01 1.07
C SER A 137 0.76 9.41 -0.02
N ILE A 138 2.01 9.74 0.32
CA ILE A 138 3.09 10.04 -0.63
C ILE A 138 3.35 8.85 -1.55
N PHE A 139 3.49 7.65 -0.97
CA PHE A 139 3.72 6.42 -1.72
C PHE A 139 2.57 6.09 -2.67
N SER A 140 1.33 6.24 -2.23
CA SER A 140 0.16 6.01 -3.09
C SER A 140 0.15 6.96 -4.28
N TYR A 141 0.68 8.18 -4.13
CA TYR A 141 0.78 9.15 -5.20
C TYR A 141 1.94 8.85 -6.17
N ILE A 142 3.12 8.53 -5.65
CA ILE A 142 4.30 8.17 -6.46
C ILE A 142 3.98 6.95 -7.33
N PHE A 143 3.36 5.93 -6.76
CA PHE A 143 3.08 4.65 -7.40
C PHE A 143 1.68 4.54 -8.01
N ILE A 144 0.91 5.64 -8.11
CA ILE A 144 -0.45 5.64 -8.68
C ILE A 144 -0.49 5.09 -10.12
N LYS A 145 0.58 5.27 -10.89
CA LYS A 145 0.69 4.76 -12.27
C LYS A 145 1.12 3.28 -12.33
N GLU A 146 1.61 2.71 -11.25
CA GLU A 146 1.85 1.28 -11.13
C GLU A 146 0.56 0.47 -10.98
N LYS A 147 -0.57 0.98 -11.49
CA LYS A 147 -1.76 0.16 -11.72
C LYS A 147 -1.37 -0.96 -12.71
N ARG A 148 -0.65 -1.94 -12.21
CA ARG A 148 -0.70 -3.28 -12.80
C ARG A 148 -2.14 -3.71 -12.67
N ASP A 149 -2.63 -4.33 -13.73
CA ASP A 149 -3.93 -5.00 -13.78
C ASP A 149 -3.98 -6.13 -12.73
N ASN A 150 -3.97 -5.76 -11.45
CA ASN A 150 -4.03 -6.72 -10.35
C ASN A 150 -5.50 -7.11 -10.06
N HIS A 151 -6.33 -7.05 -11.12
CA HIS A 151 -7.76 -7.39 -11.02
C HIS A 151 -7.96 -8.78 -10.43
N ILE A 152 -7.09 -9.75 -10.77
CA ILE A 152 -7.17 -11.12 -10.27
C ILE A 152 -6.99 -11.14 -8.75
N GLU A 153 -5.97 -10.48 -8.21
CA GLU A 153 -5.73 -10.43 -6.76
C GLU A 153 -6.84 -9.68 -6.01
N ILE A 154 -7.35 -8.59 -6.59
CA ILE A 154 -8.49 -7.86 -6.02
C ILE A 154 -9.72 -8.77 -5.95
N VAL A 155 -10.00 -9.53 -7.01
CA VAL A 155 -11.10 -10.51 -7.07
C VAL A 155 -10.92 -11.62 -6.04
N LYS A 156 -9.72 -12.19 -5.93
CA LYS A 156 -9.40 -13.22 -4.92
C LYS A 156 -9.62 -12.69 -3.51
N ASN A 157 -9.11 -11.49 -3.22
CA ASN A 157 -9.30 -10.84 -1.92
C ASN A 157 -10.78 -10.56 -1.63
N TYR A 158 -11.54 -10.10 -2.63
CA TYR A 158 -12.97 -9.89 -2.48
C TYR A 158 -13.69 -11.20 -2.14
N ILE A 159 -13.41 -12.28 -2.87
CA ILE A 159 -14.00 -13.61 -2.62
C ILE A 159 -13.58 -14.13 -1.24
N ASN A 160 -12.30 -14.02 -0.89
CA ASN A 160 -11.76 -14.50 0.38
C ASN A 160 -12.36 -13.81 1.61
N ASN A 161 -12.71 -12.54 1.48
CA ASN A 161 -13.30 -11.74 2.56
C ASN A 161 -14.83 -11.83 2.61
N ASN A 162 -15.47 -12.34 1.55
CA ASN A 162 -16.94 -12.32 1.43
C ASN A 162 -17.55 -13.70 1.17
N TYR A 163 -16.79 -14.79 1.20
CA TYR A 163 -17.26 -16.13 0.85
C TYR A 163 -18.46 -16.63 1.67
N MET A 164 -18.65 -16.10 2.88
CA MET A 164 -19.74 -16.45 3.80
C MET A 164 -21.12 -15.97 3.32
N ARG A 165 -21.17 -15.04 2.36
CA ARG A 165 -22.41 -14.48 1.85
C ARG A 165 -22.61 -14.80 0.37
N LYS A 166 -23.80 -14.52 -0.14
CA LYS A 166 -24.08 -14.65 -1.56
C LYS A 166 -23.24 -13.62 -2.35
N ILE A 167 -22.47 -14.09 -3.29
CA ILE A 167 -21.62 -13.28 -4.17
C ILE A 167 -22.12 -13.41 -5.60
N TYR A 168 -22.33 -12.28 -6.26
CA TYR A 168 -22.63 -12.22 -7.69
C TYR A 168 -21.38 -11.73 -8.45
N ILE A 169 -21.14 -12.32 -9.62
CA ILE A 169 -19.99 -11.94 -10.47
C ILE A 169 -20.10 -10.48 -10.91
N GLU A 170 -21.33 -10.01 -11.10
CA GLU A 170 -21.64 -8.60 -11.43
C GLU A 170 -21.13 -7.62 -10.35
N ASP A 171 -21.26 -7.99 -9.09
CA ASP A 171 -20.78 -7.13 -7.99
C ASP A 171 -19.26 -7.10 -7.95
N ILE A 172 -18.62 -8.24 -8.21
CA ILE A 172 -17.15 -8.29 -8.33
C ILE A 172 -16.68 -7.45 -9.52
N ALA A 173 -17.38 -7.53 -10.65
CA ALA A 173 -17.04 -6.76 -11.85
C ALA A 173 -17.10 -5.25 -11.61
N LYS A 174 -18.10 -4.79 -10.82
CA LYS A 174 -18.20 -3.37 -10.39
C LYS A 174 -17.02 -2.96 -9.51
N VAL A 175 -16.59 -3.82 -8.57
CA VAL A 175 -15.46 -3.53 -7.67
C VAL A 175 -14.17 -3.27 -8.45
N VAL A 176 -13.94 -3.99 -9.54
CA VAL A 176 -12.74 -3.83 -10.37
C VAL A 176 -12.97 -2.92 -11.60
N ASN A 177 -14.17 -2.37 -11.75
CA ASN A 177 -14.58 -1.52 -12.89
C ASN A 177 -14.31 -2.18 -14.25
N LEU A 178 -14.70 -3.46 -14.40
CA LEU A 178 -14.55 -4.24 -15.62
C LEU A 178 -15.89 -4.83 -16.07
N ASP A 179 -15.98 -5.14 -17.37
CA ASP A 179 -17.07 -5.96 -17.89
C ASP A 179 -17.02 -7.38 -17.30
N ARG A 180 -18.20 -7.95 -17.00
CA ARG A 180 -18.35 -9.28 -16.41
C ARG A 180 -17.71 -10.40 -17.23
N HIS A 181 -17.89 -10.37 -18.56
CA HIS A 181 -17.36 -11.41 -19.44
C HIS A 181 -15.84 -11.30 -19.55
N TYR A 182 -15.35 -10.08 -19.69
CA TYR A 182 -13.91 -9.81 -19.70
C TYR A 182 -13.25 -10.27 -18.39
N LEU A 183 -13.83 -9.89 -17.24
CA LEU A 183 -13.34 -10.30 -15.93
C LEU A 183 -13.30 -11.84 -15.78
N SER A 184 -14.38 -12.51 -16.20
CA SER A 184 -14.45 -14.00 -16.13
C SER A 184 -13.35 -14.65 -16.95
N ASN A 185 -13.04 -14.10 -18.12
CA ASN A 185 -12.01 -14.61 -19.01
C ASN A 185 -10.59 -14.41 -18.46
N ILE A 186 -10.27 -13.19 -17.97
CA ILE A 186 -8.94 -12.92 -17.41
C ILE A 186 -8.70 -13.70 -16.13
N PHE A 187 -9.72 -13.82 -15.25
CA PHE A 187 -9.61 -14.59 -14.03
C PHE A 187 -9.37 -16.09 -14.33
N LYS A 188 -10.15 -16.69 -15.24
CA LYS A 188 -9.97 -18.08 -15.64
C LYS A 188 -8.60 -18.33 -16.29
N ARG A 189 -8.10 -17.36 -17.07
CA ARG A 189 -6.77 -17.46 -17.69
C ARG A 189 -5.65 -17.39 -16.65
N GLY A 190 -5.78 -16.53 -15.65
CA GLY A 190 -4.76 -16.34 -14.61
C GLY A 190 -4.76 -17.44 -13.54
N GLU A 191 -5.96 -17.88 -13.08
CA GLU A 191 -6.09 -18.85 -11.99
C GLU A 191 -6.33 -20.29 -12.47
N GLY A 192 -6.55 -20.51 -13.77
CA GLY A 192 -6.86 -21.82 -14.35
C GLY A 192 -8.28 -22.34 -14.05
N ILE A 193 -9.02 -21.65 -13.18
CA ILE A 193 -10.38 -22.00 -12.75
C ILE A 193 -11.31 -20.78 -12.79
N SER A 194 -12.63 -21.03 -12.85
CA SER A 194 -13.61 -19.95 -12.79
C SER A 194 -13.72 -19.35 -11.39
N MET A 195 -14.20 -18.09 -11.28
CA MET A 195 -14.49 -17.44 -9.98
C MET A 195 -15.47 -18.25 -9.13
N LYS A 196 -16.45 -18.93 -9.76
CA LYS A 196 -17.40 -19.81 -9.06
C LYS A 196 -16.70 -21.03 -8.45
N GLU A 197 -15.80 -21.65 -9.19
CA GLU A 197 -14.98 -22.76 -8.68
C GLU A 197 -14.02 -22.30 -7.58
N TYR A 198 -13.42 -21.12 -7.72
CA TYR A 198 -12.56 -20.53 -6.70
C TYR A 198 -13.35 -20.29 -5.40
N LEU A 199 -14.54 -19.68 -5.48
CA LEU A 199 -15.44 -19.49 -4.34
C LEU A 199 -15.82 -20.81 -3.68
N THR A 200 -16.17 -21.83 -4.49
CA THR A 200 -16.51 -23.16 -3.97
C THR A 200 -15.34 -23.80 -3.24
N LYS A 201 -14.13 -23.75 -3.82
CA LYS A 201 -12.90 -24.25 -3.16
C LYS A 201 -12.64 -23.53 -1.84
N LYS A 202 -12.76 -22.20 -1.80
CA LYS A 202 -12.60 -21.40 -0.57
C LYS A 202 -13.59 -21.85 0.51
N ARG A 203 -14.88 -21.95 0.19
CA ARG A 203 -15.94 -22.40 1.10
C ARG A 203 -15.68 -23.80 1.66
N MET A 204 -15.27 -24.75 0.79
CA MET A 204 -14.99 -26.12 1.22
C MET A 204 -13.74 -26.21 2.09
N ASN A 205 -12.73 -25.41 1.84
CA ASN A 205 -11.52 -25.36 2.68
C ASN A 205 -11.85 -24.82 4.09
N GLU A 206 -12.69 -23.80 4.18
CA GLU A 206 -13.14 -23.30 5.47
C GLU A 206 -14.07 -24.31 6.18
N ALA A 207 -14.96 -24.97 5.43
CA ALA A 207 -15.81 -26.02 5.98
C ALA A 207 -14.99 -27.16 6.63
N LYS A 208 -13.88 -27.58 6.02
CA LYS A 208 -12.97 -28.58 6.59
C LYS A 208 -12.43 -28.17 7.95
N LYS A 209 -12.00 -26.91 8.09
CA LYS A 209 -11.51 -26.36 9.37
C LYS A 209 -12.59 -26.37 10.45
N LEU A 210 -13.81 -25.97 10.08
CA LEU A 210 -14.95 -25.94 11.01
C LEU A 210 -15.40 -27.35 11.42
N LEU A 211 -15.31 -28.35 10.52
CA LEU A 211 -15.58 -29.76 10.85
C LEU A 211 -14.61 -30.28 11.92
N LEU A 212 -13.32 -29.92 11.86
CA LEU A 212 -12.33 -30.25 12.90
C LEU A 212 -12.56 -29.49 14.21
N ALA A 213 -13.20 -28.34 14.15
CA ALA A 213 -13.57 -27.55 15.33
C ALA A 213 -14.91 -27.98 15.96
N ASN A 214 -15.45 -29.14 15.56
CA ASN A 214 -16.67 -29.77 16.09
C ASN A 214 -17.98 -28.99 15.91
N TYR A 215 -18.06 -28.09 14.90
CA TYR A 215 -19.34 -27.47 14.54
C TYR A 215 -20.25 -28.49 13.82
N SER A 216 -21.56 -28.36 14.00
CA SER A 216 -22.52 -29.20 13.29
C SER A 216 -22.54 -28.90 11.79
N ILE A 217 -22.86 -29.92 10.97
CA ILE A 217 -22.94 -29.75 9.51
C ILE A 217 -23.92 -28.65 9.11
N LYS A 218 -25.00 -28.48 9.89
CA LYS A 218 -25.99 -27.41 9.66
C LYS A 218 -25.39 -26.03 9.88
N GLU A 219 -24.69 -25.82 10.99
CA GLU A 219 -24.03 -24.55 11.29
C GLU A 219 -22.98 -24.24 10.23
N ILE A 220 -22.12 -25.21 9.90
CA ILE A 220 -21.08 -25.05 8.88
C ILE A 220 -21.65 -24.64 7.53
N CYS A 221 -22.77 -25.27 7.11
CA CYS A 221 -23.46 -24.94 5.88
C CYS A 221 -23.73 -23.42 5.78
N PHE A 222 -24.34 -22.84 6.82
CA PHE A 222 -24.63 -21.40 6.85
C PHE A 222 -23.36 -20.53 7.01
N MET A 223 -22.42 -20.95 7.86
CA MET A 223 -21.18 -20.22 8.10
C MET A 223 -20.31 -20.09 6.84
N VAL A 224 -20.38 -21.05 5.93
CA VAL A 224 -19.62 -20.99 4.67
C VAL A 224 -20.45 -20.46 3.48
N GLY A 225 -21.65 -19.95 3.73
CA GLY A 225 -22.46 -19.22 2.75
C GLY A 225 -23.33 -20.10 1.85
N TYR A 226 -23.83 -21.23 2.37
CA TYR A 226 -24.87 -22.02 1.72
C TYR A 226 -26.18 -21.91 2.50
N ASP A 227 -27.28 -21.75 1.79
CA ASP A 227 -28.63 -21.68 2.37
C ASP A 227 -29.28 -23.06 2.50
N ASP A 228 -28.71 -24.09 1.83
CA ASP A 228 -29.24 -25.46 1.78
C ASP A 228 -28.17 -26.51 2.06
N ILE A 229 -28.48 -27.40 3.04
CA ILE A 229 -27.56 -28.43 3.50
C ILE A 229 -27.28 -29.49 2.42
N PHE A 230 -28.28 -29.81 1.57
CA PHE A 230 -28.10 -30.80 0.50
C PHE A 230 -27.18 -30.27 -0.58
N VAL A 231 -27.35 -28.98 -0.96
CA VAL A 231 -26.47 -28.28 -1.91
C VAL A 231 -25.05 -28.20 -1.36
N PHE A 232 -24.87 -27.85 -0.10
CA PHE A 232 -23.59 -27.85 0.59
C PHE A 232 -22.94 -29.25 0.59
N SER A 233 -23.67 -30.26 1.05
CA SER A 233 -23.14 -31.62 1.16
C SER A 233 -22.75 -32.22 -0.20
N LYS A 234 -23.51 -31.91 -1.26
CA LYS A 234 -23.19 -32.27 -2.64
C LYS A 234 -21.91 -31.59 -3.13
N ALA A 235 -21.80 -30.26 -2.89
CA ALA A 235 -20.60 -29.50 -3.25
C ALA A 235 -19.37 -30.03 -2.51
N PHE A 236 -19.50 -30.32 -1.21
CA PHE A 236 -18.42 -30.87 -0.40
C PHE A 236 -17.98 -32.23 -0.91
N LYS A 237 -18.93 -33.14 -1.18
CA LYS A 237 -18.62 -34.49 -1.72
C LYS A 237 -17.94 -34.43 -3.08
N ASN A 238 -18.39 -33.51 -3.95
CA ASN A 238 -17.80 -33.34 -5.29
C ASN A 238 -16.33 -32.86 -5.22
N LEU A 239 -16.00 -31.99 -4.24
CA LEU A 239 -14.64 -31.47 -4.11
C LEU A 239 -13.72 -32.38 -3.26
N CYS A 240 -14.26 -33.00 -2.20
CA CYS A 240 -13.51 -33.76 -1.20
C CYS A 240 -13.58 -35.28 -1.39
N GLY A 241 -14.38 -35.76 -2.35
CA GLY A 241 -14.56 -37.19 -2.62
C GLY A 241 -15.53 -37.89 -1.66
N VAL A 242 -15.72 -37.36 -0.46
CA VAL A 242 -16.57 -37.96 0.59
C VAL A 242 -17.54 -36.92 1.18
N SER A 243 -18.64 -37.39 1.78
CA SER A 243 -19.59 -36.49 2.45
C SER A 243 -18.97 -35.82 3.69
N PRO A 244 -19.48 -34.67 4.17
CA PRO A 244 -19.01 -34.04 5.39
C PRO A 244 -18.99 -34.98 6.60
N LYS A 245 -20.04 -35.81 6.75
CA LYS A 245 -20.15 -36.80 7.83
C LYS A 245 -19.06 -37.87 7.76
N ASN A 246 -18.75 -38.38 6.56
CA ASN A 246 -17.69 -39.37 6.39
C ASN A 246 -16.31 -38.75 6.51
N TRP A 247 -16.17 -37.51 6.09
CA TRP A 247 -14.91 -36.78 6.21
C TRP A 247 -14.47 -36.59 7.68
N ILE A 248 -15.42 -36.27 8.59
CA ILE A 248 -15.17 -36.22 10.04
C ILE A 248 -14.64 -37.58 10.54
N LYS A 249 -15.28 -38.70 10.13
CA LYS A 249 -14.88 -40.07 10.58
C LYS A 249 -13.47 -40.49 10.13
N ILE A 250 -12.98 -39.90 9.04
CA ILE A 250 -11.66 -40.23 8.47
C ILE A 250 -10.57 -39.36 9.11
N ASN A 251 -10.92 -38.17 9.58
CA ASN A 251 -9.94 -37.16 10.01
C ASN A 251 -9.99 -36.85 11.54
N ASN A 252 -10.90 -37.49 12.29
CA ASN A 252 -10.91 -37.59 13.74
C ASN A 252 -10.56 -39.03 14.13
#